data_9d746593e8ddd53685321371706fcab5
#
_entry.id   9d746593e8ddd53685321371706fcab5
#
_cell.length_a   1.000
_cell.length_b   1.000
_cell.length_c   1.000
_cell.angle_alpha   90.00
_cell.angle_beta   90.00
_cell.angle_gamma   90.00
#
_symmetry.space_group_name_H-M   'P 1'
#
loop_
_entity.id
_entity.type
_entity.pdbx_description
1 polymer ?
#
loop_
_entity_poly.entity_id
_entity_poly.type
_entity_poly.pdbx_seq_one_letter_code
_entity_poly.pdbx_strand_id
1 'polypeptide(L)'
;MDSTHSRILIIGTGFAGIGMAVRLKESGRDDFVVLERASAVGGTWRDNTYPGCRCDVPSHLYSFSFAPNPEWSSTFSPQPEIEAYLNKVTDDFGVRPHIRFDHTVEDAAWDEGAGIWRVRTNAGELTADIVISGQGPLAEPSYPKLPGIITFEGRVFHSARWDHEYDLTDRKVAVIGTGASAIQFVPAIQPEVEELHLFQRTPPWVMPRPDRRITRAEKAVYRRFPLAQKAVRASIYWGREFYVLGFAKAPRIIAQAQKLAERHLAKQVRDPELRAKLTPDYTMGCKRILISDDYYPALAQPNVSVVTEGVREVTPHGIVTEDGVKHEVDTIIYGTGFRVTDLPVMDMVRGRGGVSLREAWNDGMEAHLGTAVAGFPNFFLLIGPNTGLGHSSMVFMIESQIAYLMDALRTMDAAGIARVEVRPEAQRRFVDGVRAKMRNTVWTTGGCVSWYLDAQGRNTTLWPSFTWRFRQLTRRFDPTSYDVTPARPRLVDRSAV
;
A
#
# COMPACT_ATOMS: atom_id res chain seq x y z
N MET A 1 16.04 -32.03 -1.83
CA MET A 1 16.91 -30.96 -1.31
C MET A 1 16.34 -29.65 -1.82
N ASP A 2 15.93 -28.78 -0.94
CA ASP A 2 15.47 -27.44 -1.37
C ASP A 2 16.66 -26.73 -2.02
N SER A 3 16.49 -26.30 -3.27
CA SER A 3 17.53 -25.55 -3.97
C SER A 3 17.82 -24.25 -3.22
N THR A 4 19.07 -23.95 -2.95
CA THR A 4 19.52 -22.68 -2.37
C THR A 4 19.59 -21.57 -3.41
N HIS A 5 19.46 -21.89 -4.70
CA HIS A 5 19.43 -20.96 -5.81
C HIS A 5 18.12 -21.06 -6.57
N SER A 6 17.55 -19.92 -6.92
CA SER A 6 16.40 -19.78 -7.82
C SER A 6 16.69 -18.67 -8.82
N ARG A 7 16.22 -18.80 -10.04
CA ARG A 7 16.38 -17.72 -11.02
C ARG A 7 15.72 -16.42 -10.58
N ILE A 8 14.52 -16.51 -9.98
CA ILE A 8 13.77 -15.35 -9.53
C ILE A 8 13.37 -15.54 -8.06
N LEU A 9 13.67 -14.54 -7.23
CA LEU A 9 13.22 -14.48 -5.86
C LEU A 9 12.26 -13.30 -5.69
N ILE A 10 11.07 -13.57 -5.17
CA ILE A 10 10.03 -12.57 -4.90
C ILE A 10 9.91 -12.40 -3.38
N ILE A 11 9.85 -11.15 -2.89
CA ILE A 11 9.68 -10.85 -1.46
C ILE A 11 8.26 -10.37 -1.20
N GLY A 12 7.52 -11.13 -0.39
CA GLY A 12 6.16 -10.81 0.06
C GLY A 12 5.05 -11.48 -0.72
N THR A 13 3.93 -11.80 -0.03
CA THR A 13 2.74 -12.48 -0.56
C THR A 13 1.47 -11.64 -0.52
N GLY A 14 1.60 -10.31 -0.60
CA GLY A 14 0.48 -9.42 -0.90
C GLY A 14 0.07 -9.46 -2.37
N PHE A 15 -0.82 -8.56 -2.81
CA PHE A 15 -1.23 -8.45 -4.22
C PHE A 15 -0.04 -8.39 -5.19
N ALA A 16 1.03 -7.68 -4.83
CA ALA A 16 2.19 -7.52 -5.71
C ALA A 16 2.91 -8.83 -5.96
N GLY A 17 3.34 -9.53 -4.89
CA GLY A 17 4.09 -10.78 -5.02
C GLY A 17 3.26 -11.92 -5.58
N ILE A 18 2.01 -12.10 -5.11
CA ILE A 18 1.10 -13.12 -5.65
C ILE A 18 0.80 -12.85 -7.12
N GLY A 19 0.49 -11.60 -7.50
CA GLY A 19 0.25 -11.26 -8.91
C GLY A 19 1.45 -11.54 -9.81
N MET A 20 2.68 -11.28 -9.35
CA MET A 20 3.90 -11.61 -10.10
C MET A 20 4.09 -13.12 -10.23
N ALA A 21 3.95 -13.86 -9.12
CA ALA A 21 4.09 -15.31 -9.10
C ALA A 21 3.08 -16.00 -10.03
N VAL A 22 1.82 -15.55 -10.03
CA VAL A 22 0.79 -16.05 -10.97
C VAL A 22 1.23 -15.86 -12.42
N ARG A 23 1.75 -14.67 -12.77
CA ARG A 23 2.16 -14.40 -14.15
C ARG A 23 3.40 -15.19 -14.56
N LEU A 24 4.31 -15.50 -13.65
CA LEU A 24 5.41 -16.43 -13.90
C LEU A 24 4.88 -17.83 -14.20
N LYS A 25 3.97 -18.35 -13.37
CA LYS A 25 3.33 -19.66 -13.59
C LYS A 25 2.62 -19.73 -14.94
N GLU A 26 1.76 -18.76 -15.26
CA GLU A 26 1.06 -18.71 -16.56
C GLU A 26 2.00 -18.66 -17.77
N SER A 27 3.22 -18.12 -17.59
CA SER A 27 4.24 -18.09 -18.64
C SER A 27 5.11 -19.35 -18.71
N GLY A 28 4.82 -20.38 -17.90
CA GLY A 28 5.56 -21.64 -17.85
C GLY A 28 6.90 -21.52 -17.10
N ARG A 29 7.10 -20.50 -16.28
CA ARG A 29 8.29 -20.37 -15.44
C ARG A 29 8.01 -20.92 -14.06
N ASP A 30 8.78 -21.93 -13.65
CA ASP A 30 8.69 -22.58 -12.34
C ASP A 30 9.94 -22.38 -11.47
N ASP A 31 11.02 -21.83 -12.06
CA ASP A 31 12.26 -21.54 -11.33
C ASP A 31 12.16 -20.17 -10.63
N PHE A 32 11.28 -20.12 -9.64
CA PHE A 32 11.14 -18.97 -8.73
C PHE A 32 10.74 -19.42 -7.33
N VAL A 33 11.05 -18.58 -6.35
CA VAL A 33 10.64 -18.72 -4.96
C VAL A 33 10.02 -17.41 -4.48
N VAL A 34 9.00 -17.50 -3.63
CA VAL A 34 8.39 -16.37 -2.94
C VAL A 34 8.69 -16.49 -1.45
N LEU A 35 9.28 -15.48 -0.85
CA LEU A 35 9.54 -15.44 0.59
C LEU A 35 8.49 -14.60 1.30
N GLU A 36 7.89 -15.16 2.33
CA GLU A 36 6.92 -14.47 3.18
C GLU A 36 7.35 -14.58 4.64
N ARG A 37 7.39 -13.44 5.34
CA ARG A 37 7.79 -13.38 6.75
C ARG A 37 6.79 -14.01 7.71
N ALA A 38 5.53 -14.07 7.32
CA ALA A 38 4.46 -14.67 8.13
C ALA A 38 4.12 -16.09 7.67
N SER A 39 3.28 -16.77 8.44
CA SER A 39 2.83 -18.14 8.19
C SER A 39 1.70 -18.25 7.15
N ALA A 40 1.22 -17.13 6.61
CA ALA A 40 0.08 -17.09 5.68
C ALA A 40 0.23 -16.04 4.58
N VAL A 41 -0.49 -16.23 3.48
CA VAL A 41 -0.65 -15.28 2.38
C VAL A 41 -1.50 -14.08 2.81
N GLY A 42 -1.30 -12.90 2.18
CA GLY A 42 -2.26 -11.79 2.30
C GLY A 42 -1.64 -10.40 2.45
N GLY A 43 -0.42 -10.28 3.00
CA GLY A 43 0.23 -8.99 3.22
C GLY A 43 -0.68 -8.02 4.03
N THR A 44 -0.93 -6.83 3.52
CA THR A 44 -1.79 -5.82 4.17
C THR A 44 -3.16 -6.37 4.58
N TRP A 45 -3.74 -7.28 3.83
CA TRP A 45 -5.08 -7.82 4.11
C TRP A 45 -5.07 -8.98 5.12
N ARG A 46 -3.95 -9.62 5.36
CA ARG A 46 -3.71 -10.50 6.50
C ARG A 46 -3.46 -9.69 7.78
N ASP A 47 -2.64 -8.61 7.66
CA ASP A 47 -2.11 -7.90 8.83
C ASP A 47 -3.11 -6.90 9.44
N ASN A 48 -4.09 -6.39 8.66
CA ASN A 48 -5.05 -5.39 9.12
C ASN A 48 -6.42 -6.02 9.37
N THR A 49 -6.62 -6.47 10.60
CA THR A 49 -7.82 -7.21 11.02
C THR A 49 -8.70 -6.44 12.01
N TYR A 50 -8.48 -5.14 12.17
CA TYR A 50 -9.26 -4.30 13.08
C TYR A 50 -10.75 -4.31 12.70
N PRO A 51 -11.67 -4.13 13.67
CA PRO A 51 -13.12 -4.11 13.43
C PRO A 51 -13.52 -3.10 12.35
N GLY A 52 -14.37 -3.51 11.43
CA GLY A 52 -14.81 -2.67 10.33
C GLY A 52 -13.81 -2.53 9.16
N CYS A 53 -12.66 -3.22 9.20
CA CYS A 53 -11.65 -3.16 8.13
C CYS A 53 -12.20 -3.56 6.76
N ARG A 54 -12.08 -2.65 5.78
CA ARG A 54 -12.55 -2.86 4.42
C ARG A 54 -11.80 -2.00 3.41
N CYS A 55 -11.90 -2.36 2.14
CA CYS A 55 -11.32 -1.59 1.05
C CYS A 55 -12.13 -0.31 0.77
N ASP A 56 -11.45 0.78 0.43
CA ASP A 56 -12.04 2.05 -0.03
C ASP A 56 -12.06 2.18 -1.55
N VAL A 57 -11.72 1.11 -2.25
CA VAL A 57 -11.83 0.97 -3.70
C VAL A 57 -12.91 -0.09 -4.01
N PRO A 58 -13.78 0.13 -5.01
CA PRO A 58 -14.82 -0.84 -5.34
C PRO A 58 -14.27 -2.23 -5.66
N SER A 59 -14.93 -3.27 -5.13
CA SER A 59 -14.51 -4.68 -5.14
C SER A 59 -14.14 -5.21 -6.53
N HIS A 60 -14.95 -4.92 -7.55
CA HIS A 60 -14.67 -5.35 -8.92
C HIS A 60 -13.42 -4.71 -9.53
N LEU A 61 -12.98 -3.56 -9.01
CA LEU A 61 -11.74 -2.91 -9.44
C LEU A 61 -10.56 -3.32 -8.57
N TYR A 62 -10.79 -3.62 -7.27
CA TYR A 62 -9.77 -4.05 -6.33
C TYR A 62 -9.59 -5.57 -6.35
N SER A 63 -9.38 -6.12 -7.52
CA SER A 63 -9.08 -7.52 -7.79
C SER A 63 -8.19 -7.62 -9.02
N PHE A 64 -7.55 -8.75 -9.23
CA PHE A 64 -6.78 -8.98 -10.46
C PHE A 64 -7.70 -9.03 -11.69
N SER A 65 -7.25 -8.44 -12.79
CA SER A 65 -8.01 -8.44 -14.05
C SER A 65 -8.08 -9.84 -14.70
N PHE A 66 -7.12 -10.69 -14.37
CA PHE A 66 -7.04 -12.08 -14.83
C PHE A 66 -7.78 -13.08 -13.91
N ALA A 67 -8.09 -12.68 -12.68
CA ALA A 67 -8.80 -13.49 -11.70
C ALA A 67 -10.02 -12.72 -11.12
N PRO A 68 -11.05 -12.42 -11.93
CA PRO A 68 -12.24 -11.72 -11.44
C PRO A 68 -13.00 -12.59 -10.44
N ASN A 69 -13.50 -11.98 -9.35
CA ASN A 69 -14.35 -12.65 -8.37
C ASN A 69 -15.83 -12.23 -8.55
N PRO A 70 -16.72 -13.12 -8.96
CA PRO A 70 -18.15 -12.83 -9.06
C PRO A 70 -18.87 -12.84 -7.71
N GLU A 71 -18.23 -13.33 -6.64
CA GLU A 71 -18.86 -13.64 -5.36
C GLU A 71 -18.76 -12.54 -4.30
N TRP A 72 -18.19 -11.38 -4.64
CA TRP A 72 -18.10 -10.28 -3.68
C TRP A 72 -19.45 -10.02 -2.99
N SER A 73 -19.44 -9.84 -1.67
CA SER A 73 -20.67 -9.61 -0.91
C SER A 73 -21.21 -8.20 -1.08
N SER A 74 -20.32 -7.23 -1.23
CA SER A 74 -20.65 -5.81 -1.36
C SER A 74 -19.78 -5.08 -2.38
N THR A 75 -20.16 -3.85 -2.69
CA THR A 75 -19.42 -3.02 -3.64
C THR A 75 -18.08 -2.53 -3.08
N PHE A 76 -17.88 -2.57 -1.75
CA PHE A 76 -16.63 -2.34 -1.07
C PHE A 76 -16.38 -3.50 -0.10
N SER A 77 -15.51 -4.43 -0.50
CA SER A 77 -15.29 -5.69 0.21
C SER A 77 -14.67 -5.49 1.59
N PRO A 78 -15.16 -6.22 2.61
CA PRO A 78 -14.50 -6.32 3.90
C PRO A 78 -13.19 -7.11 3.79
N GLN A 79 -12.31 -6.90 4.75
CA GLN A 79 -10.98 -7.51 4.83
C GLN A 79 -11.00 -9.04 4.69
N PRO A 80 -11.85 -9.81 5.38
CA PRO A 80 -11.80 -11.27 5.29
C PRO A 80 -12.09 -11.80 3.88
N GLU A 81 -12.94 -11.12 3.10
CA GLU A 81 -13.21 -11.51 1.71
C GLU A 81 -12.01 -11.27 0.80
N ILE A 82 -11.23 -10.21 1.05
CA ILE A 82 -10.06 -9.90 0.24
C ILE A 82 -8.91 -10.85 0.57
N GLU A 83 -8.73 -11.20 1.83
CA GLU A 83 -7.77 -12.21 2.26
C GLU A 83 -8.12 -13.58 1.68
N ALA A 84 -9.38 -14.00 1.79
CA ALA A 84 -9.88 -15.25 1.18
C ALA A 84 -9.69 -15.25 -0.34
N TYR A 85 -9.90 -14.11 -1.00
CA TYR A 85 -9.66 -13.96 -2.44
C TYR A 85 -8.19 -14.15 -2.80
N LEU A 86 -7.24 -13.57 -2.04
CA LEU A 86 -5.80 -13.75 -2.28
C LEU A 86 -5.38 -15.21 -2.07
N ASN A 87 -5.87 -15.86 -1.01
CA ASN A 87 -5.64 -17.28 -0.76
C ASN A 87 -6.14 -18.14 -1.92
N LYS A 88 -7.39 -17.90 -2.35
CA LYS A 88 -7.99 -18.60 -3.49
C LYS A 88 -7.17 -18.43 -4.77
N VAL A 89 -6.75 -17.20 -5.09
CA VAL A 89 -5.89 -16.95 -6.26
C VAL A 89 -4.57 -17.70 -6.16
N THR A 90 -3.94 -17.71 -4.99
CA THR A 90 -2.69 -18.43 -4.75
C THR A 90 -2.84 -19.93 -5.02
N ASP A 91 -3.96 -20.51 -4.63
CA ASP A 91 -4.26 -21.95 -4.80
C ASP A 91 -4.68 -22.28 -6.24
N ASP A 92 -5.61 -21.52 -6.80
CA ASP A 92 -6.15 -21.75 -8.16
C ASP A 92 -5.05 -21.71 -9.24
N PHE A 93 -4.03 -20.86 -9.05
CA PHE A 93 -2.91 -20.74 -9.99
C PHE A 93 -1.66 -21.55 -9.61
N GLY A 94 -1.76 -22.40 -8.57
CA GLY A 94 -0.66 -23.28 -8.16
C GLY A 94 0.59 -22.55 -7.66
N VAL A 95 0.44 -21.38 -7.07
CA VAL A 95 1.57 -20.57 -6.56
C VAL A 95 2.03 -21.06 -5.18
N ARG A 96 1.16 -21.65 -4.37
CA ARG A 96 1.47 -22.03 -2.98
C ARG A 96 2.72 -22.89 -2.80
N PRO A 97 3.01 -23.90 -3.66
CA PRO A 97 4.25 -24.70 -3.54
C PRO A 97 5.55 -23.90 -3.72
N HIS A 98 5.48 -22.70 -4.31
CA HIS A 98 6.64 -21.83 -4.50
C HIS A 98 6.84 -20.85 -3.33
N ILE A 99 5.95 -20.83 -2.34
CA ILE A 99 6.04 -19.92 -1.20
C ILE A 99 6.78 -20.62 -0.05
N ARG A 100 7.76 -19.91 0.50
CA ARG A 100 8.40 -20.26 1.78
C ARG A 100 7.87 -19.28 2.83
N PHE A 101 7.00 -19.78 3.69
CA PHE A 101 6.46 -19.04 4.82
C PHE A 101 7.49 -18.98 5.97
N ASP A 102 7.29 -18.05 6.90
CA ASP A 102 8.16 -17.82 8.05
C ASP A 102 9.62 -17.52 7.67
N HIS A 103 9.81 -16.99 6.47
CA HIS A 103 11.09 -16.54 5.93
C HIS A 103 11.17 -15.02 5.87
N THR A 104 11.72 -14.42 6.92
CA THR A 104 11.98 -12.98 6.96
C THR A 104 13.30 -12.68 6.25
N VAL A 105 13.24 -11.90 5.18
CA VAL A 105 14.45 -11.39 4.52
C VAL A 105 15.08 -10.32 5.41
N GLU A 106 16.34 -10.50 5.79
CA GLU A 106 17.11 -9.60 6.64
C GLU A 106 18.09 -8.74 5.83
N ASP A 107 18.66 -9.33 4.76
CA ASP A 107 19.61 -8.67 3.87
C ASP A 107 19.52 -9.27 2.48
N ALA A 108 19.66 -8.44 1.43
CA ALA A 108 19.75 -8.85 0.04
C ALA A 108 20.85 -8.04 -0.64
N ALA A 109 22.00 -8.65 -0.87
CA ALA A 109 23.19 -7.99 -1.39
C ALA A 109 23.54 -8.48 -2.80
N TRP A 110 23.88 -7.55 -3.68
CA TRP A 110 24.41 -7.88 -5.00
C TRP A 110 25.86 -8.36 -4.91
N ASP A 111 26.14 -9.59 -5.35
CA ASP A 111 27.49 -10.11 -5.49
C ASP A 111 28.02 -9.80 -6.90
N GLU A 112 28.88 -8.79 -6.99
CA GLU A 112 29.43 -8.32 -8.28
C GLU A 112 30.29 -9.41 -8.96
N GLY A 113 30.98 -10.24 -8.18
CA GLY A 113 31.86 -11.29 -8.71
C GLY A 113 31.08 -12.46 -9.33
N ALA A 114 30.02 -12.87 -8.65
CA ALA A 114 29.15 -13.94 -9.11
C ALA A 114 28.06 -13.45 -10.08
N GLY A 115 27.69 -12.17 -10.03
CA GLY A 115 26.61 -11.58 -10.84
C GLY A 115 25.22 -12.02 -10.39
N ILE A 116 25.03 -12.27 -9.09
CA ILE A 116 23.78 -12.76 -8.49
C ILE A 116 23.47 -12.01 -7.20
N TRP A 117 22.24 -12.15 -6.72
CA TRP A 117 21.83 -11.70 -5.39
C TRP A 117 22.07 -12.78 -4.34
N ARG A 118 22.67 -12.39 -3.20
CA ARG A 118 22.70 -13.20 -1.97
C ARG A 118 21.64 -12.66 -1.02
N VAL A 119 20.72 -13.53 -0.63
CA VAL A 119 19.58 -13.14 0.20
C VAL A 119 19.65 -13.93 1.50
N ARG A 120 19.94 -13.22 2.59
CA ARG A 120 19.96 -13.79 3.94
C ARG A 120 18.59 -13.65 4.58
N THR A 121 18.13 -14.75 5.17
CA THR A 121 16.88 -14.82 5.92
C THR A 121 17.13 -15.39 7.32
N ASN A 122 16.15 -15.29 8.20
CA ASN A 122 16.14 -15.97 9.51
C ASN A 122 16.28 -17.51 9.41
N ALA A 123 16.01 -18.09 8.23
CA ALA A 123 16.05 -19.53 7.98
C ALA A 123 17.24 -19.99 7.12
N GLY A 124 18.18 -19.11 6.81
CA GLY A 124 19.37 -19.40 6.03
C GLY A 124 19.55 -18.47 4.82
N GLU A 125 20.56 -18.79 4.00
CA GLU A 125 20.92 -18.00 2.81
C GLU A 125 20.39 -18.65 1.53
N LEU A 126 19.85 -17.80 0.64
CA LEU A 126 19.45 -18.15 -0.73
C LEU A 126 20.20 -17.26 -1.71
N THR A 127 20.25 -17.70 -2.97
CA THR A 127 20.78 -16.90 -4.08
C THR A 127 19.75 -16.79 -5.19
N ALA A 128 19.79 -15.69 -5.96
CA ALA A 128 18.93 -15.50 -7.12
C ALA A 128 19.60 -14.65 -8.18
N ASP A 129 19.25 -14.88 -9.45
CA ASP A 129 19.69 -14.00 -10.55
C ASP A 129 18.92 -12.68 -10.52
N ILE A 130 17.65 -12.72 -10.12
CA ILE A 130 16.72 -11.59 -10.13
C ILE A 130 15.98 -11.55 -8.79
N VAL A 131 15.90 -10.36 -8.18
CA VAL A 131 15.10 -10.12 -6.98
C VAL A 131 13.97 -9.14 -7.29
N ILE A 132 12.75 -9.50 -6.92
CA ILE A 132 11.55 -8.66 -7.09
C ILE A 132 10.96 -8.40 -5.72
N SER A 133 11.01 -7.15 -5.27
CA SER A 133 10.37 -6.75 -4.02
C SER A 133 8.88 -6.47 -4.24
N GLY A 134 8.04 -7.33 -3.69
CA GLY A 134 6.59 -7.14 -3.58
C GLY A 134 6.15 -6.60 -2.22
N GLN A 135 7.08 -6.01 -1.45
CA GLN A 135 6.81 -5.41 -0.16
C GLN A 135 6.02 -4.12 -0.32
N GLY A 136 4.79 -4.12 0.18
CA GLY A 136 3.93 -2.93 0.14
C GLY A 136 4.33 -1.87 1.17
N PRO A 137 3.99 -0.60 0.94
CA PRO A 137 4.31 0.50 1.87
C PRO A 137 3.42 0.53 3.13
N LEU A 138 2.37 -0.28 3.21
CA LEU A 138 1.44 -0.34 4.33
C LEU A 138 1.68 -1.61 5.18
N ALA A 139 2.93 -1.88 5.54
CA ALA A 139 3.34 -3.06 6.27
C ALA A 139 3.89 -2.76 7.67
N GLU A 140 4.61 -1.63 7.82
CA GLU A 140 5.24 -1.27 9.09
C GLU A 140 4.47 -0.14 9.78
N PRO A 141 3.92 -0.37 10.99
CA PRO A 141 3.20 0.63 11.76
C PRO A 141 4.07 1.85 12.10
N SER A 142 3.46 3.03 12.10
CA SER A 142 4.09 4.27 12.52
C SER A 142 3.64 4.64 13.93
N TYR A 143 4.55 4.63 14.89
CA TYR A 143 4.27 5.01 16.27
C TYR A 143 4.73 6.45 16.53
N PRO A 144 3.88 7.34 17.06
CA PRO A 144 4.30 8.66 17.47
C PRO A 144 5.19 8.57 18.72
N LYS A 145 6.15 9.47 18.83
CA LYS A 145 6.95 9.61 20.04
C LYS A 145 6.14 10.42 21.07
N LEU A 146 5.51 9.73 22.01
CA LEU A 146 4.74 10.35 23.08
C LEU A 146 5.54 10.29 24.38
N PRO A 147 5.84 11.44 25.02
CA PRO A 147 6.47 11.45 26.33
C PRO A 147 5.67 10.63 27.34
N GLY A 148 6.31 9.83 28.15
CA GLY A 148 5.68 9.04 29.20
C GLY A 148 4.95 7.76 28.75
N ILE A 149 4.90 7.43 27.47
CA ILE A 149 4.16 6.23 26.99
C ILE A 149 4.60 4.93 27.65
N ILE A 150 5.86 4.81 28.04
CA ILE A 150 6.40 3.61 28.72
C ILE A 150 5.90 3.46 30.16
N THR A 151 5.32 4.51 30.77
CA THR A 151 4.76 4.48 32.12
C THR A 151 3.26 4.17 32.13
N PHE A 152 2.63 4.10 30.97
CA PHE A 152 1.21 3.78 30.86
C PHE A 152 0.92 2.34 31.33
N GLU A 153 0.01 2.23 32.28
CA GLU A 153 -0.33 0.94 32.89
C GLU A 153 -1.46 0.20 32.16
N GLY A 154 -2.13 0.86 31.23
CA GLY A 154 -3.20 0.29 30.41
C GLY A 154 -2.69 -0.45 29.18
N ARG A 155 -3.62 -0.86 28.32
CA ARG A 155 -3.31 -1.58 27.07
C ARG A 155 -2.96 -0.61 25.95
N VAL A 156 -1.90 -0.90 25.17
CA VAL A 156 -1.47 -0.08 24.03
C VAL A 156 -1.25 -0.99 22.82
N PHE A 157 -1.91 -0.67 21.70
CA PHE A 157 -1.68 -1.36 20.42
C PHE A 157 -1.95 -0.47 19.21
N HIS A 158 -1.48 -0.93 18.06
CA HIS A 158 -1.69 -0.24 16.78
C HIS A 158 -2.77 -0.94 15.97
N SER A 159 -3.55 -0.22 15.17
CA SER A 159 -4.60 -0.79 14.32
C SER A 159 -4.11 -1.92 13.40
N ALA A 160 -2.87 -1.87 12.92
CA ALA A 160 -2.25 -2.93 12.12
C ALA A 160 -1.72 -4.12 12.95
N ARG A 161 -1.89 -4.09 14.25
CA ARG A 161 -1.56 -5.16 15.22
C ARG A 161 -2.68 -5.22 16.23
N TRP A 162 -3.91 -5.38 15.72
CA TRP A 162 -5.11 -5.40 16.55
C TRP A 162 -5.06 -6.54 17.56
N ASP A 163 -5.31 -6.21 18.82
CA ASP A 163 -5.35 -7.18 19.89
C ASP A 163 -6.76 -7.76 20.02
N HIS A 164 -6.99 -8.90 19.39
CA HIS A 164 -8.29 -9.58 19.36
C HIS A 164 -8.64 -10.28 20.70
N GLU A 165 -7.65 -10.47 21.57
CA GLU A 165 -7.84 -11.11 22.87
C GLU A 165 -8.27 -10.09 23.94
N TYR A 166 -8.13 -8.80 23.64
CA TYR A 166 -8.46 -7.73 24.57
C TYR A 166 -9.89 -7.23 24.37
N ASP A 167 -10.73 -7.42 25.38
CA ASP A 167 -12.13 -6.96 25.40
C ASP A 167 -12.19 -5.45 25.67
N LEU A 168 -12.78 -4.72 24.75
CA LEU A 168 -12.99 -3.25 24.84
C LEU A 168 -14.30 -2.87 25.55
N THR A 169 -15.14 -3.82 25.93
CA THR A 169 -16.41 -3.55 26.62
C THR A 169 -16.15 -2.77 27.92
N ASP A 170 -16.91 -1.68 28.09
CA ASP A 170 -16.82 -0.79 29.25
C ASP A 170 -15.43 -0.18 29.50
N ARG A 171 -14.57 -0.07 28.46
CA ARG A 171 -13.24 0.56 28.54
C ARG A 171 -13.29 2.03 28.16
N LYS A 172 -12.38 2.81 28.79
CA LYS A 172 -12.09 4.20 28.40
C LYS A 172 -10.94 4.22 27.40
N VAL A 173 -11.27 4.50 26.15
CA VAL A 173 -10.35 4.30 25.03
C VAL A 173 -9.89 5.63 24.45
N ALA A 174 -8.59 5.82 24.36
CA ALA A 174 -7.98 6.86 23.53
C ALA A 174 -7.64 6.30 22.14
N VAL A 175 -8.12 6.97 21.11
CA VAL A 175 -7.72 6.73 19.72
C VAL A 175 -6.84 7.86 19.23
N ILE A 176 -5.59 7.57 18.85
CA ILE A 176 -4.66 8.58 18.34
C ILE A 176 -4.58 8.48 16.83
N GLY A 177 -5.15 9.50 16.15
CA GLY A 177 -5.18 9.60 14.68
C GLY A 177 -6.55 9.37 14.06
N THR A 178 -6.74 9.97 12.88
CA THR A 178 -8.01 10.06 12.15
C THR A 178 -7.86 9.57 10.68
N GLY A 179 -6.92 8.66 10.43
CA GLY A 179 -6.66 8.12 9.11
C GLY A 179 -7.67 7.06 8.66
N ALA A 180 -7.37 6.41 7.52
CA ALA A 180 -8.26 5.43 6.89
C ALA A 180 -8.64 4.25 7.79
N SER A 181 -7.78 3.83 8.72
CA SER A 181 -8.10 2.80 9.70
C SER A 181 -9.04 3.32 10.78
N ALA A 182 -8.73 4.51 11.35
CA ALA A 182 -9.52 5.08 12.43
C ALA A 182 -10.98 5.33 12.04
N ILE A 183 -11.25 5.86 10.84
CA ILE A 183 -12.62 6.08 10.38
C ILE A 183 -13.44 4.80 10.21
N GLN A 184 -12.80 3.64 10.26
CA GLN A 184 -13.43 2.33 10.13
C GLN A 184 -13.60 1.65 11.49
N PHE A 185 -12.56 1.62 12.34
CA PHE A 185 -12.68 0.96 13.63
C PHE A 185 -13.37 1.83 14.70
N VAL A 186 -13.25 3.15 14.66
CA VAL A 186 -13.94 4.03 15.62
C VAL A 186 -15.45 3.79 15.65
N PRO A 187 -16.18 3.79 14.50
CA PRO A 187 -17.60 3.46 14.52
C PRO A 187 -17.90 2.02 14.99
N ALA A 188 -16.97 1.09 14.78
CA ALA A 188 -17.17 -0.30 15.14
C ALA A 188 -17.04 -0.53 16.66
N ILE A 189 -16.08 0.16 17.32
CA ILE A 189 -15.86 -0.01 18.76
C ILE A 189 -16.68 0.96 19.62
N GLN A 190 -17.14 2.10 19.06
CA GLN A 190 -17.84 3.13 19.80
C GLN A 190 -19.06 2.62 20.62
N PRO A 191 -19.88 1.67 20.11
CA PRO A 191 -21.02 1.17 20.89
C PRO A 191 -20.64 0.27 22.07
N GLU A 192 -19.41 -0.24 22.11
CA GLU A 192 -18.93 -1.22 23.09
C GLU A 192 -18.18 -0.56 24.25
N VAL A 193 -17.56 0.59 24.01
CA VAL A 193 -16.69 1.27 24.98
C VAL A 193 -17.50 2.21 25.91
N GLU A 194 -17.03 2.38 27.15
CA GLU A 194 -17.60 3.35 28.09
C GLU A 194 -17.39 4.79 27.60
N GLU A 195 -16.14 5.14 27.29
CA GLU A 195 -15.75 6.45 26.78
C GLU A 195 -14.75 6.29 25.63
N LEU A 196 -14.87 7.13 24.60
CA LEU A 196 -13.93 7.19 23.49
C LEU A 196 -13.40 8.61 23.33
N HIS A 197 -12.08 8.80 23.49
CA HIS A 197 -11.38 10.05 23.26
C HIS A 197 -10.61 9.98 21.95
N LEU A 198 -11.08 10.69 20.91
CA LEU A 198 -10.44 10.75 19.60
C LEU A 198 -9.47 11.92 19.54
N PHE A 199 -8.17 11.65 19.60
CA PHE A 199 -7.12 12.67 19.47
C PHE A 199 -6.87 12.98 17.99
N GLN A 200 -7.29 14.18 17.58
CA GLN A 200 -7.31 14.63 16.21
C GLN A 200 -6.43 15.85 15.99
N ARG A 201 -5.26 15.69 15.39
CA ARG A 201 -4.44 16.85 15.01
C ARG A 201 -5.00 17.62 13.82
N THR A 202 -5.57 16.91 12.84
CA THR A 202 -6.15 17.49 11.62
C THR A 202 -7.31 16.61 11.17
N PRO A 203 -8.53 17.15 10.98
CA PRO A 203 -9.67 16.38 10.52
C PRO A 203 -9.48 15.92 9.08
N PRO A 204 -9.94 14.71 8.70
CA PRO A 204 -9.92 14.25 7.33
C PRO A 204 -11.12 14.75 6.54
N TRP A 205 -10.97 14.89 5.22
CA TRP A 205 -12.11 14.98 4.32
C TRP A 205 -12.77 13.61 4.18
N VAL A 206 -14.05 13.51 4.59
CA VAL A 206 -14.82 12.27 4.50
C VAL A 206 -16.02 12.48 3.56
N MET A 207 -16.10 11.62 2.57
CA MET A 207 -17.20 11.56 1.59
C MET A 207 -18.18 10.45 1.95
N PRO A 208 -19.43 10.51 1.48
CA PRO A 208 -20.35 9.37 1.57
C PRO A 208 -19.72 8.13 0.93
N ARG A 209 -19.97 6.96 1.52
CA ARG A 209 -19.55 5.68 0.96
C ARG A 209 -20.74 5.04 0.22
N PRO A 210 -20.73 4.97 -1.12
CA PRO A 210 -21.81 4.37 -1.90
C PRO A 210 -21.70 2.83 -1.86
N ASP A 211 -21.71 2.25 -0.66
CA ASP A 211 -21.66 0.81 -0.47
C ASP A 211 -23.05 0.20 -0.54
N ARG A 212 -23.13 -0.96 -1.18
CA ARG A 212 -24.34 -1.77 -1.22
C ARG A 212 -23.99 -3.26 -1.35
N ARG A 213 -24.90 -4.10 -0.93
CA ARG A 213 -24.78 -5.54 -1.17
C ARG A 213 -24.87 -5.84 -2.67
N ILE A 214 -24.05 -6.76 -3.14
CA ILE A 214 -24.16 -7.33 -4.48
C ILE A 214 -25.23 -8.44 -4.42
N THR A 215 -26.26 -8.32 -5.25
CA THR A 215 -27.41 -9.21 -5.22
C THR A 215 -27.07 -10.60 -5.76
N ARG A 216 -27.88 -11.61 -5.37
CA ARG A 216 -27.74 -12.97 -5.91
C ARG A 216 -27.90 -13.01 -7.43
N ALA A 217 -28.77 -12.16 -7.99
CA ALA A 217 -28.97 -12.06 -9.43
C ALA A 217 -27.73 -11.50 -10.13
N GLU A 218 -27.09 -10.44 -9.60
CA GLU A 218 -25.84 -9.91 -10.14
C GLU A 218 -24.72 -10.96 -10.12
N LYS A 219 -24.57 -11.69 -9.01
CA LYS A 219 -23.60 -12.79 -8.90
C LYS A 219 -23.86 -13.88 -9.96
N ALA A 220 -25.11 -14.27 -10.15
CA ALA A 220 -25.50 -15.25 -11.18
C ALA A 220 -25.17 -14.76 -12.60
N VAL A 221 -25.44 -13.46 -12.89
CA VAL A 221 -25.07 -12.83 -14.17
C VAL A 221 -23.54 -12.85 -14.36
N TYR A 222 -22.76 -12.47 -13.36
CA TYR A 222 -21.29 -12.43 -13.47
C TYR A 222 -20.69 -13.83 -13.66
N ARG A 223 -21.23 -14.85 -12.99
CA ARG A 223 -20.83 -16.27 -13.23
C ARG A 223 -21.14 -16.73 -14.63
N ARG A 224 -22.35 -16.42 -15.14
CA ARG A 224 -22.81 -16.89 -16.45
C ARG A 224 -22.23 -16.07 -17.61
N PHE A 225 -22.01 -14.78 -17.38
CA PHE A 225 -21.54 -13.80 -18.37
C PHE A 225 -20.35 -12.98 -17.83
N PRO A 226 -19.13 -13.54 -17.82
CA PRO A 226 -17.93 -12.83 -17.30
C PRO A 226 -17.66 -11.48 -17.98
N LEU A 227 -18.11 -11.29 -19.23
CA LEU A 227 -18.00 -10.00 -19.93
C LEU A 227 -18.83 -8.91 -19.26
N ALA A 228 -19.95 -9.23 -18.63
CA ALA A 228 -20.74 -8.26 -17.87
C ALA A 228 -19.94 -7.74 -16.67
N GLN A 229 -19.27 -8.62 -15.94
CA GLN A 229 -18.39 -8.20 -14.83
C GLN A 229 -17.21 -7.35 -15.33
N LYS A 230 -16.61 -7.72 -16.46
CA LYS A 230 -15.54 -6.90 -17.09
C LYS A 230 -16.04 -5.51 -17.49
N ALA A 231 -17.26 -5.41 -18.01
CA ALA A 231 -17.88 -4.11 -18.34
C ALA A 231 -18.11 -3.26 -17.09
N VAL A 232 -18.61 -3.85 -16.00
CA VAL A 232 -18.76 -3.15 -14.70
C VAL A 232 -17.39 -2.69 -14.19
N ARG A 233 -16.37 -3.56 -14.21
CA ARG A 233 -15.00 -3.17 -13.85
C ARG A 233 -14.50 -1.98 -14.67
N ALA A 234 -14.71 -2.01 -15.99
CA ALA A 234 -14.30 -0.94 -16.89
C ALA A 234 -15.03 0.37 -16.59
N SER A 235 -16.33 0.34 -16.34
CA SER A 235 -17.10 1.54 -15.98
C SER A 235 -16.62 2.17 -14.67
N ILE A 236 -16.33 1.36 -13.65
CA ILE A 236 -15.75 1.82 -12.37
C ILE A 236 -14.38 2.44 -12.63
N TYR A 237 -13.54 1.77 -13.42
CA TYR A 237 -12.19 2.25 -13.75
C TYR A 237 -12.22 3.63 -14.41
N TRP A 238 -13.01 3.81 -15.48
CA TRP A 238 -13.09 5.08 -16.17
C TRP A 238 -13.72 6.18 -15.32
N GLY A 239 -14.71 5.85 -14.51
CA GLY A 239 -15.27 6.79 -13.52
C GLY A 239 -14.22 7.27 -12.51
N ARG A 240 -13.33 6.38 -12.06
CA ARG A 240 -12.23 6.74 -11.16
C ARG A 240 -11.13 7.55 -11.86
N GLU A 241 -10.83 7.27 -13.12
CA GLU A 241 -9.86 8.06 -13.91
C GLU A 241 -10.29 9.52 -14.06
N PHE A 242 -11.60 9.79 -14.08
CA PHE A 242 -12.11 11.16 -14.15
C PHE A 242 -11.67 12.02 -12.95
N TYR A 243 -11.47 11.44 -11.77
CA TYR A 243 -11.00 12.18 -10.58
C TYR A 243 -9.59 12.78 -10.76
N VAL A 244 -8.76 12.21 -11.63
CA VAL A 244 -7.43 12.77 -11.95
C VAL A 244 -7.52 14.19 -12.46
N LEU A 245 -8.58 14.51 -13.20
CA LEU A 245 -8.80 15.89 -13.69
C LEU A 245 -8.92 16.88 -12.54
N GLY A 246 -9.64 16.51 -11.48
CA GLY A 246 -9.74 17.31 -10.26
C GLY A 246 -8.40 17.50 -9.56
N PHE A 247 -7.68 16.41 -9.31
CA PHE A 247 -6.42 16.46 -8.55
C PHE A 247 -5.28 17.17 -9.27
N ALA A 248 -5.20 17.02 -10.60
CA ALA A 248 -4.04 17.47 -11.36
C ALA A 248 -4.28 18.67 -12.27
N LYS A 249 -5.53 19.03 -12.62
CA LYS A 249 -5.77 19.99 -13.69
C LYS A 249 -6.92 20.98 -13.48
N ALA A 250 -7.91 20.65 -12.66
CA ALA A 250 -9.14 21.42 -12.56
C ALA A 250 -9.60 21.64 -11.11
N PRO A 251 -9.06 22.62 -10.38
CA PRO A 251 -9.42 22.92 -8.98
C PRO A 251 -10.92 23.08 -8.74
N ARG A 252 -11.67 23.54 -9.76
CA ARG A 252 -13.13 23.68 -9.67
C ARG A 252 -13.87 22.36 -9.45
N ILE A 253 -13.35 21.24 -9.95
CA ILE A 253 -13.95 19.89 -9.73
C ILE A 253 -13.78 19.51 -8.28
N ILE A 254 -12.60 19.73 -7.70
CA ILE A 254 -12.34 19.47 -6.28
C ILE A 254 -13.24 20.35 -5.39
N ALA A 255 -13.43 21.61 -5.73
CA ALA A 255 -14.32 22.49 -4.97
C ALA A 255 -15.78 21.99 -4.94
N GLN A 256 -16.27 21.34 -6.01
CA GLN A 256 -17.60 20.71 -5.98
C GLN A 256 -17.64 19.46 -5.10
N ALA A 257 -16.59 18.63 -5.17
CA ALA A 257 -16.46 17.46 -4.28
C ALA A 257 -16.35 17.89 -2.82
N GLN A 258 -15.61 18.96 -2.53
CA GLN A 258 -15.49 19.53 -1.20
C GLN A 258 -16.85 19.98 -0.65
N LYS A 259 -17.66 20.69 -1.42
CA LYS A 259 -19.04 21.08 -1.04
C LYS A 259 -19.92 19.84 -0.73
N LEU A 260 -19.70 18.73 -1.42
CA LEU A 260 -20.43 17.50 -1.12
C LEU A 260 -20.01 16.92 0.23
N ALA A 261 -18.70 16.91 0.55
CA ALA A 261 -18.20 16.48 1.85
C ALA A 261 -18.67 17.39 2.98
N GLU A 262 -18.67 18.71 2.78
CA GLU A 262 -19.20 19.69 3.74
C GLU A 262 -20.69 19.44 4.02
N ARG A 263 -21.50 19.18 3.01
CA ARG A 263 -22.91 18.82 3.15
C ARG A 263 -23.09 17.50 3.88
N HIS A 264 -22.23 16.50 3.60
CA HIS A 264 -22.25 15.22 4.28
C HIS A 264 -21.98 15.39 5.79
N LEU A 265 -20.95 16.15 6.15
CA LEU A 265 -20.65 16.51 7.53
C LEU A 265 -21.82 17.26 8.19
N ALA A 266 -22.33 18.34 7.56
CA ALA A 266 -23.43 19.14 8.11
C ALA A 266 -24.74 18.36 8.31
N LYS A 267 -25.00 17.35 7.47
CA LYS A 267 -26.16 16.46 7.60
C LYS A 267 -26.04 15.53 8.81
N GLN A 268 -24.84 15.04 9.09
CA GLN A 268 -24.60 14.01 10.10
C GLN A 268 -24.21 14.59 11.49
N VAL A 269 -23.62 15.79 11.54
CA VAL A 269 -23.21 16.46 12.78
C VAL A 269 -24.02 17.74 12.94
N ARG A 270 -24.99 17.73 13.89
CA ARG A 270 -25.86 18.89 14.16
C ARG A 270 -25.20 19.90 15.09
N ASP A 271 -24.39 19.42 16.04
CA ASP A 271 -23.66 20.25 16.96
C ASP A 271 -22.64 21.15 16.22
N PRO A 272 -22.75 22.49 16.33
CA PRO A 272 -21.86 23.40 15.62
C PRO A 272 -20.41 23.37 16.12
N GLU A 273 -20.18 23.11 17.42
CA GLU A 273 -18.83 23.04 17.98
C GLU A 273 -18.10 21.79 17.48
N LEU A 274 -18.76 20.63 17.56
CA LEU A 274 -18.22 19.38 17.02
C LEU A 274 -18.00 19.50 15.51
N ARG A 275 -18.95 20.10 14.78
CA ARG A 275 -18.80 20.29 13.32
C ARG A 275 -17.60 21.18 12.99
N ALA A 276 -17.35 22.24 13.78
CA ALA A 276 -16.18 23.09 13.60
C ALA A 276 -14.87 22.28 13.78
N LYS A 277 -14.79 21.45 14.83
CA LYS A 277 -13.66 20.56 15.08
C LYS A 277 -13.43 19.56 13.94
N LEU A 278 -14.48 19.12 13.26
CA LEU A 278 -14.44 18.11 12.18
C LEU A 278 -14.32 18.71 10.76
N THR A 279 -14.26 20.03 10.62
CA THR A 279 -14.13 20.71 9.34
C THR A 279 -12.65 20.89 8.99
N PRO A 280 -12.14 20.28 7.89
CA PRO A 280 -10.75 20.48 7.48
C PRO A 280 -10.47 21.89 6.97
N ASP A 281 -9.29 22.41 7.27
CA ASP A 281 -8.80 23.75 6.88
C ASP A 281 -7.89 23.73 5.62
N TYR A 282 -7.69 22.56 5.02
CA TYR A 282 -6.85 22.36 3.82
C TYR A 282 -7.67 21.90 2.60
N THR A 283 -7.12 22.11 1.40
CA THR A 283 -7.80 21.73 0.15
C THR A 283 -8.03 20.23 0.06
N MET A 284 -9.27 19.83 -0.24
CA MET A 284 -9.65 18.43 -0.42
C MET A 284 -8.74 17.76 -1.48
N GLY A 285 -8.29 16.54 -1.17
CA GLY A 285 -7.38 15.78 -2.04
C GLY A 285 -5.90 15.95 -1.72
N CYS A 286 -5.51 16.98 -0.96
CA CYS A 286 -4.14 17.14 -0.47
C CYS A 286 -3.69 15.92 0.37
N LYS A 287 -4.58 15.42 1.23
CA LYS A 287 -4.49 14.09 1.87
C LYS A 287 -5.48 13.15 1.18
N ARG A 288 -5.35 11.83 1.46
CA ARG A 288 -6.31 10.85 0.99
C ARG A 288 -7.73 11.24 1.40
N ILE A 289 -8.63 11.32 0.42
CA ILE A 289 -10.06 11.50 0.68
C ILE A 289 -10.60 10.18 1.21
N LEU A 290 -11.23 10.21 2.37
CA LEU A 290 -11.80 9.04 3.01
C LEU A 290 -13.28 8.90 2.68
N ILE A 291 -13.83 7.70 2.83
CA ILE A 291 -15.25 7.42 2.60
C ILE A 291 -15.84 6.70 3.79
N SER A 292 -16.91 7.25 4.37
CA SER A 292 -17.65 6.61 5.46
C SER A 292 -19.04 7.23 5.61
N ASP A 293 -20.03 6.41 5.95
CA ASP A 293 -21.38 6.86 6.36
C ASP A 293 -21.56 6.76 7.87
N ASP A 294 -20.68 6.06 8.56
CA ASP A 294 -20.81 5.69 9.97
C ASP A 294 -19.93 6.53 10.90
N TYR A 295 -18.85 7.13 10.37
CA TYR A 295 -17.84 7.84 11.18
C TYR A 295 -18.38 9.05 11.91
N TYR A 296 -19.02 9.98 11.20
CA TYR A 296 -19.59 11.17 11.83
C TYR A 296 -20.73 10.87 12.82
N PRO A 297 -21.67 9.94 12.54
CA PRO A 297 -22.66 9.51 13.51
C PRO A 297 -22.05 8.91 14.78
N ALA A 298 -20.94 8.16 14.68
CA ALA A 298 -20.25 7.64 15.86
C ALA A 298 -19.61 8.77 16.69
N LEU A 299 -19.00 9.77 16.04
CA LEU A 299 -18.41 10.91 16.74
C LEU A 299 -19.44 11.83 17.42
N ALA A 300 -20.69 11.78 16.99
CA ALA A 300 -21.78 12.56 17.59
C ALA A 300 -22.45 11.85 18.78
N GLN A 301 -21.96 10.67 19.19
CA GLN A 301 -22.48 9.96 20.36
C GLN A 301 -22.02 10.60 21.67
N PRO A 302 -22.83 10.52 22.74
CA PRO A 302 -22.53 11.16 24.01
C PRO A 302 -21.29 10.62 24.73
N ASN A 303 -20.87 9.38 24.44
CA ASN A 303 -19.68 8.76 25.01
C ASN A 303 -18.39 9.03 24.18
N VAL A 304 -18.46 9.95 23.21
CA VAL A 304 -17.29 10.28 22.35
C VAL A 304 -16.88 11.74 22.54
N SER A 305 -15.60 11.95 22.74
CA SER A 305 -14.98 13.27 22.81
C SER A 305 -13.92 13.42 21.70
N VAL A 306 -14.04 14.48 20.89
CA VAL A 306 -13.01 14.84 19.89
C VAL A 306 -12.07 15.86 20.52
N VAL A 307 -10.81 15.44 20.73
CA VAL A 307 -9.73 16.22 21.35
C VAL A 307 -8.84 16.77 20.24
N THR A 308 -8.75 18.10 20.14
CA THR A 308 -7.98 18.79 19.08
C THR A 308 -6.62 19.29 19.57
N GLU A 309 -6.45 19.33 20.87
CA GLU A 309 -5.22 19.75 21.55
C GLU A 309 -4.12 18.69 21.38
N GLY A 310 -2.88 19.16 21.32
CA GLY A 310 -1.71 18.26 21.21
C GLY A 310 -1.56 17.42 22.48
N VAL A 311 -1.04 16.21 22.31
CA VAL A 311 -0.65 15.36 23.45
C VAL A 311 0.66 15.88 24.03
N ARG A 312 0.63 16.36 25.28
CA ARG A 312 1.82 16.78 26.02
C ARG A 312 2.58 15.58 26.57
N GLU A 313 1.86 14.70 27.28
CA GLU A 313 2.44 13.50 27.88
C GLU A 313 1.39 12.41 28.12
N VAL A 314 1.86 11.19 28.24
CA VAL A 314 1.10 10.03 28.70
C VAL A 314 1.48 9.75 30.16
N THR A 315 0.49 9.54 31.01
CA THR A 315 0.66 9.19 32.42
C THR A 315 0.26 7.73 32.65
N PRO A 316 0.50 7.14 33.85
CA PRO A 316 0.09 5.76 34.11
C PRO A 316 -1.37 5.45 33.81
N HIS A 317 -2.28 6.42 33.97
CA HIS A 317 -3.73 6.23 33.85
C HIS A 317 -4.39 7.21 32.86
N GLY A 318 -3.66 7.75 31.88
CA GLY A 318 -4.30 8.64 30.90
C GLY A 318 -3.35 9.47 30.08
N ILE A 319 -3.93 10.43 29.35
CA ILE A 319 -3.24 11.35 28.47
C ILE A 319 -3.47 12.78 28.94
N VAL A 320 -2.41 13.57 29.01
CA VAL A 320 -2.49 15.01 29.31
C VAL A 320 -2.21 15.81 28.05
N THR A 321 -3.12 16.71 27.72
CA THR A 321 -3.01 17.60 26.56
C THR A 321 -2.24 18.89 26.87
N GLU A 322 -1.84 19.63 25.83
CA GLU A 322 -1.04 20.86 25.95
C GLU A 322 -1.73 21.94 26.79
N ASP A 323 -3.06 21.99 26.83
CA ASP A 323 -3.88 22.89 27.67
C ASP A 323 -3.97 22.43 29.14
N GLY A 324 -3.34 21.29 29.47
CA GLY A 324 -3.29 20.75 30.83
C GLY A 324 -4.47 19.86 31.22
N VAL A 325 -5.42 19.61 30.32
CA VAL A 325 -6.55 18.71 30.57
C VAL A 325 -6.06 17.26 30.61
N LYS A 326 -6.49 16.51 31.62
CA LYS A 326 -6.23 15.09 31.78
C LYS A 326 -7.42 14.28 31.27
N HIS A 327 -7.15 13.38 30.33
CA HIS A 327 -8.10 12.39 29.84
C HIS A 327 -7.75 11.03 30.46
N GLU A 328 -8.59 10.55 31.36
CA GLU A 328 -8.41 9.22 31.96
C GLU A 328 -8.79 8.14 30.97
N VAL A 329 -7.87 7.25 30.69
CA VAL A 329 -8.07 6.11 29.80
C VAL A 329 -7.31 4.90 30.28
N ASP A 330 -7.82 3.73 29.98
CA ASP A 330 -7.20 2.43 30.24
C ASP A 330 -6.66 1.77 28.97
N THR A 331 -6.96 2.33 27.80
CA THR A 331 -6.55 1.77 26.50
C THR A 331 -6.14 2.89 25.54
N ILE A 332 -5.02 2.70 24.84
CA ILE A 332 -4.55 3.59 23.77
C ILE A 332 -4.44 2.80 22.47
N ILE A 333 -5.19 3.21 21.45
CA ILE A 333 -5.17 2.60 20.12
C ILE A 333 -4.55 3.58 19.11
N TYR A 334 -3.45 3.19 18.48
CA TYR A 334 -2.82 3.99 17.44
C TYR A 334 -3.48 3.75 16.08
N GLY A 335 -4.16 4.77 15.56
CA GLY A 335 -4.60 4.92 14.17
C GLY A 335 -3.68 5.81 13.36
N THR A 336 -2.37 5.73 13.60
CA THR A 336 -1.34 6.68 13.16
C THR A 336 -0.69 6.31 11.82
N GLY A 337 -1.18 5.24 11.17
CA GLY A 337 -0.76 4.83 9.83
C GLY A 337 0.59 4.11 9.81
N PHE A 338 1.32 4.25 8.69
CA PHE A 338 2.46 3.42 8.35
C PHE A 338 3.70 4.25 7.99
N ARG A 339 4.88 3.64 8.06
CA ARG A 339 6.17 4.21 7.64
C ARG A 339 6.33 4.10 6.13
N VAL A 340 5.65 4.96 5.36
CA VAL A 340 5.56 4.86 3.90
C VAL A 340 6.82 5.36 3.18
N THR A 341 7.52 6.33 3.76
CA THR A 341 8.75 6.93 3.21
C THR A 341 10.03 6.46 3.93
N ASP A 342 9.88 5.53 4.87
CA ASP A 342 10.97 4.92 5.64
C ASP A 342 10.75 3.41 5.71
N LEU A 343 10.98 2.75 4.57
CA LEU A 343 10.65 1.35 4.36
C LEU A 343 11.81 0.44 4.79
N PRO A 344 11.55 -0.73 5.40
CA PRO A 344 12.60 -1.70 5.75
C PRO A 344 13.48 -2.11 4.56
N VAL A 345 12.92 -2.21 3.37
CA VAL A 345 13.67 -2.54 2.14
C VAL A 345 14.83 -1.58 1.87
N MET A 346 14.77 -0.35 2.39
CA MET A 346 15.83 0.64 2.19
C MET A 346 17.14 0.25 2.88
N ASP A 347 17.07 -0.43 4.01
CA ASP A 347 18.24 -0.92 4.76
C ASP A 347 18.64 -2.33 4.36
N MET A 348 17.68 -3.13 3.90
CA MET A 348 17.86 -4.55 3.57
C MET A 348 18.56 -4.77 2.24
N VAL A 349 18.33 -3.90 1.24
CA VAL A 349 18.80 -4.11 -0.14
C VAL A 349 20.06 -3.30 -0.42
N ARG A 350 21.11 -4.01 -0.85
CA ARG A 350 22.41 -3.44 -1.18
C ARG A 350 22.78 -3.76 -2.62
N GLY A 351 22.95 -2.72 -3.42
CA GLY A 351 23.37 -2.81 -4.82
C GLY A 351 24.87 -2.89 -5.01
N ARG A 352 25.33 -2.38 -6.15
CA ARG A 352 26.76 -2.35 -6.52
C ARG A 352 27.58 -1.59 -5.48
N GLY A 353 28.76 -2.11 -5.20
CA GLY A 353 29.64 -1.51 -4.19
C GLY A 353 29.11 -1.58 -2.75
N GLY A 354 28.04 -2.35 -2.48
CA GLY A 354 27.43 -2.47 -1.16
C GLY A 354 26.56 -1.28 -0.75
N VAL A 355 26.27 -0.36 -1.69
CA VAL A 355 25.41 0.82 -1.45
C VAL A 355 23.99 0.36 -1.14
N SER A 356 23.43 0.76 0.00
CA SER A 356 22.04 0.46 0.36
C SER A 356 21.04 1.32 -0.43
N LEU A 357 19.79 0.88 -0.54
CA LEU A 357 18.74 1.73 -1.08
C LEU A 357 18.53 3.00 -0.28
N ARG A 358 18.77 2.98 1.04
CA ARG A 358 18.70 4.18 1.89
C ARG A 358 19.74 5.21 1.46
N GLU A 359 20.98 4.78 1.23
CA GLU A 359 22.05 5.65 0.74
C GLU A 359 21.75 6.17 -0.67
N ALA A 360 21.28 5.30 -1.58
CA ALA A 360 20.90 5.68 -2.94
C ALA A 360 19.71 6.66 -2.96
N TRP A 361 18.84 6.61 -1.95
CA TRP A 361 17.66 7.47 -1.80
C TRP A 361 17.84 8.58 -0.76
N ASN A 362 19.08 8.92 -0.40
CA ASN A 362 19.37 9.98 0.59
C ASN A 362 18.69 11.32 0.21
N ASP A 363 18.63 11.63 -1.09
CA ASP A 363 17.94 12.81 -1.63
C ASP A 363 16.45 12.56 -1.95
N GLY A 364 15.86 11.47 -1.45
CA GLY A 364 14.49 11.04 -1.66
C GLY A 364 14.35 9.82 -2.56
N MET A 365 13.25 9.11 -2.40
CA MET A 365 13.00 7.87 -3.13
C MET A 365 12.81 8.12 -4.63
N GLU A 366 13.61 7.46 -5.46
CA GLU A 366 13.58 7.55 -6.92
C GLU A 366 13.70 6.16 -7.57
N ALA A 367 12.93 5.93 -8.62
CA ALA A 367 13.06 4.74 -9.45
C ALA A 367 12.57 5.00 -10.87
N HIS A 368 13.17 4.37 -11.86
CA HIS A 368 12.67 4.38 -13.22
C HIS A 368 11.36 3.59 -13.29
N LEU A 369 10.28 4.22 -13.77
CA LEU A 369 8.93 3.65 -13.80
C LEU A 369 8.44 3.10 -12.44
N GLY A 370 8.97 3.64 -11.33
CA GLY A 370 8.69 3.10 -10.00
C GLY A 370 9.12 1.64 -9.81
N THR A 371 10.01 1.12 -10.66
CA THR A 371 10.33 -0.30 -10.75
C THR A 371 11.82 -0.60 -10.63
N ALA A 372 12.70 0.11 -11.33
CA ALA A 372 14.14 -0.15 -11.34
C ALA A 372 14.94 1.01 -10.77
N VAL A 373 15.99 0.71 -10.02
CA VAL A 373 16.87 1.70 -9.38
C VAL A 373 18.28 1.58 -9.94
N ALA A 374 18.89 2.69 -10.31
CA ALA A 374 20.27 2.73 -10.81
C ALA A 374 21.26 2.29 -9.71
N GLY A 375 22.22 1.44 -10.07
CA GLY A 375 23.13 0.81 -9.13
C GLY A 375 22.61 -0.50 -8.51
N PHE A 376 21.39 -0.96 -8.89
CA PHE A 376 20.79 -2.20 -8.37
C PHE A 376 20.46 -3.15 -9.53
N PRO A 377 21.44 -3.92 -10.03
CA PRO A 377 21.27 -4.81 -11.15
C PRO A 377 20.24 -5.89 -10.86
N ASN A 378 19.36 -6.20 -11.82
CA ASN A 378 18.33 -7.26 -11.69
C ASN A 378 17.44 -7.14 -10.43
N PHE A 379 17.36 -5.95 -9.81
CA PHE A 379 16.47 -5.67 -8.70
C PHE A 379 15.29 -4.85 -9.16
N PHE A 380 14.08 -5.29 -8.81
CA PHE A 380 12.87 -4.63 -9.21
C PHE A 380 11.90 -4.43 -8.04
N LEU A 381 11.24 -3.29 -8.03
CA LEU A 381 10.21 -2.92 -7.07
C LEU A 381 8.82 -3.06 -7.72
N LEU A 382 7.90 -3.68 -7.02
CA LEU A 382 6.47 -3.52 -7.26
C LEU A 382 5.93 -2.55 -6.20
N ILE A 383 5.17 -1.54 -6.62
CA ILE A 383 4.73 -0.41 -5.77
C ILE A 383 5.94 0.42 -5.27
N GLY A 384 6.89 0.69 -6.13
CA GLY A 384 8.01 1.59 -5.79
C GLY A 384 7.62 3.08 -5.90
N PRO A 385 8.59 3.99 -5.82
CA PRO A 385 8.38 5.44 -5.84
C PRO A 385 7.50 5.92 -6.99
N ASN A 386 6.61 6.88 -6.70
CA ASN A 386 5.68 7.49 -7.66
C ASN A 386 4.72 6.52 -8.37
N THR A 387 4.32 5.42 -7.72
CA THR A 387 3.29 4.50 -8.20
C THR A 387 2.00 4.57 -7.41
N GLY A 388 2.00 5.22 -6.24
CA GLY A 388 0.83 5.39 -5.38
C GLY A 388 -0.29 6.18 -6.06
N LEU A 389 -1.54 5.96 -5.63
CA LEU A 389 -2.72 6.57 -6.22
C LEU A 389 -3.62 7.19 -5.15
N GLY A 390 -4.12 8.40 -5.42
CA GLY A 390 -5.16 9.04 -4.62
C GLY A 390 -6.59 8.70 -5.06
N HIS A 391 -6.79 8.08 -6.23
CA HIS A 391 -8.09 8.01 -6.91
C HIS A 391 -8.50 6.63 -7.42
N SER A 392 -7.58 5.72 -7.68
CA SER A 392 -7.87 4.44 -8.34
C SER A 392 -7.27 3.25 -7.60
N SER A 393 -7.29 2.07 -8.20
CA SER A 393 -6.82 0.83 -7.59
C SER A 393 -5.32 0.65 -7.75
N MET A 394 -4.63 0.38 -6.64
CA MET A 394 -3.22 -0.03 -6.67
C MET A 394 -3.00 -1.33 -7.44
N VAL A 395 -3.99 -2.23 -7.49
CA VAL A 395 -3.90 -3.47 -8.27
C VAL A 395 -3.67 -3.18 -9.77
N PHE A 396 -4.25 -2.08 -10.30
CA PHE A 396 -3.99 -1.68 -11.68
C PHE A 396 -2.53 -1.27 -11.92
N MET A 397 -1.92 -0.56 -10.97
CA MET A 397 -0.50 -0.18 -11.03
C MET A 397 0.40 -1.40 -10.91
N ILE A 398 0.09 -2.30 -9.97
CA ILE A 398 0.77 -3.58 -9.79
C ILE A 398 0.75 -4.39 -11.10
N GLU A 399 -0.41 -4.59 -11.70
CA GLU A 399 -0.53 -5.31 -12.98
C GLU A 399 0.24 -4.64 -14.12
N SER A 400 0.34 -3.32 -14.11
CA SER A 400 1.10 -2.56 -15.10
C SER A 400 2.61 -2.79 -14.95
N GLN A 401 3.12 -2.79 -13.71
CA GLN A 401 4.53 -3.11 -13.42
C GLN A 401 4.84 -4.59 -13.66
N ILE A 402 3.93 -5.50 -13.31
CA ILE A 402 4.08 -6.93 -13.62
C ILE A 402 4.17 -7.15 -15.13
N ALA A 403 3.31 -6.49 -15.93
CA ALA A 403 3.39 -6.60 -17.39
C ALA A 403 4.75 -6.13 -17.93
N TYR A 404 5.30 -5.05 -17.37
CA TYR A 404 6.64 -4.57 -17.70
C TYR A 404 7.74 -5.59 -17.36
N LEU A 405 7.69 -6.16 -16.17
CA LEU A 405 8.67 -7.18 -15.74
C LEU A 405 8.57 -8.45 -16.55
N MET A 406 7.36 -8.91 -16.90
CA MET A 406 7.17 -10.07 -17.77
C MET A 406 7.72 -9.84 -19.18
N ASP A 407 7.64 -8.60 -19.69
CA ASP A 407 8.24 -8.22 -20.96
C ASP A 407 9.76 -8.13 -20.87
N ALA A 408 10.30 -7.59 -19.75
CA ALA A 408 11.73 -7.58 -19.46
C ALA A 408 12.30 -9.01 -19.44
N LEU A 409 11.68 -9.93 -18.70
CA LEU A 409 12.09 -11.32 -18.60
C LEU A 409 12.08 -12.01 -19.97
N ARG A 410 11.04 -11.78 -20.79
CA ARG A 410 10.99 -12.31 -22.17
C ARG A 410 12.11 -11.77 -23.04
N THR A 411 12.40 -10.46 -22.93
CA THR A 411 13.48 -9.81 -23.68
C THR A 411 14.84 -10.34 -23.26
N MET A 412 15.07 -10.50 -21.96
CA MET A 412 16.30 -11.07 -21.42
C MET A 412 16.53 -12.49 -21.93
N ASP A 413 15.49 -13.34 -21.90
CA ASP A 413 15.57 -14.72 -22.40
C ASP A 413 15.87 -14.78 -23.90
N ALA A 414 15.12 -14.00 -24.69
CA ALA A 414 15.25 -14.01 -26.15
C ALA A 414 16.59 -13.47 -26.64
N ALA A 415 17.17 -12.50 -25.92
CA ALA A 415 18.45 -11.86 -26.28
C ALA A 415 19.66 -12.44 -25.53
N GLY A 416 19.48 -13.48 -24.71
CA GLY A 416 20.57 -14.06 -23.91
C GLY A 416 21.19 -13.04 -22.94
N ILE A 417 20.39 -12.20 -22.31
CA ILE A 417 20.83 -11.20 -21.35
C ILE A 417 20.76 -11.78 -19.94
N ALA A 418 21.88 -11.77 -19.22
CA ALA A 418 21.96 -12.22 -17.83
C ALA A 418 21.63 -11.09 -16.84
N ARG A 419 22.02 -9.85 -17.16
CA ARG A 419 21.89 -8.72 -16.25
C ARG A 419 21.36 -7.49 -16.99
N VAL A 420 20.43 -6.81 -16.34
CA VAL A 420 19.95 -5.48 -16.73
C VAL A 420 20.09 -4.53 -15.54
N GLU A 421 20.53 -3.31 -15.79
CA GLU A 421 20.67 -2.25 -14.78
C GLU A 421 20.21 -0.96 -15.42
N VAL A 422 19.25 -0.27 -14.79
CA VAL A 422 18.74 0.99 -15.37
C VAL A 422 19.81 2.05 -15.37
N ARG A 423 19.95 2.76 -16.49
CA ARG A 423 20.90 3.86 -16.61
C ARG A 423 20.49 5.04 -15.73
N PRO A 424 21.44 5.69 -15.02
CA PRO A 424 21.13 6.85 -14.19
C PRO A 424 20.40 7.96 -14.96
N GLU A 425 20.74 8.17 -16.25
CA GLU A 425 20.11 9.18 -17.09
C GLU A 425 18.64 8.84 -17.42
N ALA A 426 18.34 7.57 -17.60
CA ALA A 426 16.95 7.11 -17.85
C ALA A 426 16.09 7.27 -16.60
N GLN A 427 16.64 6.92 -15.44
CA GLN A 427 15.98 7.14 -14.16
C GLN A 427 15.74 8.63 -13.91
N ARG A 428 16.76 9.48 -14.01
CA ARG A 428 16.64 10.95 -13.84
C ARG A 428 15.58 11.54 -14.77
N ARG A 429 15.64 11.22 -16.07
CA ARG A 429 14.66 11.71 -17.05
C ARG A 429 13.22 11.38 -16.67
N PHE A 430 12.98 10.17 -16.19
CA PHE A 430 11.65 9.75 -15.73
C PHE A 430 11.22 10.55 -14.49
N VAL A 431 12.08 10.61 -13.47
CA VAL A 431 11.82 11.30 -12.20
C VAL A 431 11.57 12.80 -12.42
N ASP A 432 12.37 13.46 -13.24
CA ASP A 432 12.19 14.88 -13.58
C ASP A 432 10.85 15.12 -14.30
N GLY A 433 10.47 14.20 -15.18
CA GLY A 433 9.16 14.25 -15.83
C GLY A 433 8.00 14.08 -14.85
N VAL A 434 8.13 13.25 -13.83
CA VAL A 434 7.14 13.08 -12.75
C VAL A 434 7.09 14.33 -11.88
N ARG A 435 8.25 14.86 -11.44
CA ARG A 435 8.37 16.07 -10.64
C ARG A 435 7.75 17.29 -11.35
N ALA A 436 8.00 17.42 -12.64
CA ALA A 436 7.41 18.50 -13.43
C ALA A 436 5.88 18.46 -13.45
N LYS A 437 5.27 17.27 -13.54
CA LYS A 437 3.82 17.08 -13.49
C LYS A 437 3.23 17.26 -12.09
N MET A 438 4.02 17.04 -11.06
CA MET A 438 3.60 17.13 -9.66
C MET A 438 3.44 18.58 -9.17
N ARG A 439 4.24 19.53 -9.69
CA ARG A 439 4.37 20.91 -9.17
C ARG A 439 3.05 21.66 -8.93
N ASN A 440 2.05 21.44 -9.77
CA ASN A 440 0.77 22.17 -9.73
C ASN A 440 -0.41 21.26 -9.33
N THR A 441 -0.14 20.13 -8.70
CA THR A 441 -1.19 19.24 -8.21
C THR A 441 -1.65 19.66 -6.82
N VAL A 442 -2.86 19.28 -6.43
CA VAL A 442 -3.37 19.51 -5.08
C VAL A 442 -2.48 18.91 -3.99
N TRP A 443 -1.72 17.86 -4.30
CA TRP A 443 -0.82 17.18 -3.36
C TRP A 443 0.38 18.04 -2.95
N THR A 444 0.76 19.02 -3.77
CA THR A 444 1.88 19.94 -3.49
C THR A 444 1.41 21.35 -3.14
N THR A 445 0.20 21.76 -3.58
CA THR A 445 -0.30 23.11 -3.38
C THR A 445 -1.48 23.20 -2.40
N GLY A 446 -1.96 22.07 -1.91
CA GLY A 446 -3.18 21.99 -1.11
C GLY A 446 -3.07 22.41 0.37
N GLY A 447 -1.88 22.80 0.84
CA GLY A 447 -1.70 23.39 2.18
C GLY A 447 -1.71 22.38 3.33
N CYS A 448 -1.43 21.09 3.08
CA CYS A 448 -1.41 20.09 4.14
C CYS A 448 -0.06 19.37 4.28
N VAL A 449 0.23 18.84 5.46
CA VAL A 449 1.27 17.85 5.68
C VAL A 449 0.65 16.46 5.54
N SER A 450 1.16 15.65 4.62
CA SER A 450 0.65 14.30 4.36
C SER A 450 1.79 13.29 4.21
N TRP A 451 1.50 12.02 4.42
CA TRP A 451 2.44 10.92 4.20
C TRP A 451 2.85 10.72 2.72
N TYR A 452 2.25 11.48 1.82
CA TYR A 452 2.67 11.54 0.42
C TYR A 452 4.00 12.25 0.22
N LEU A 453 4.38 13.10 1.18
CA LEU A 453 5.55 13.95 1.09
C LEU A 453 6.71 13.37 1.93
N ASP A 454 7.92 13.48 1.38
CA ASP A 454 9.15 13.21 2.13
C ASP A 454 9.50 14.37 3.09
N ALA A 455 10.59 14.22 3.84
CA ALA A 455 11.04 15.22 4.80
C ALA A 455 11.39 16.59 4.16
N GLN A 456 11.64 16.62 2.85
CA GLN A 456 11.90 17.82 2.05
C GLN A 456 10.65 18.40 1.38
N GLY A 457 9.47 17.83 1.69
CA GLY A 457 8.19 18.28 1.13
C GLY A 457 7.94 17.85 -0.33
N ARG A 458 8.72 16.89 -0.86
CA ARG A 458 8.55 16.38 -2.22
C ARG A 458 7.62 15.17 -2.22
N ASN A 459 6.73 15.09 -3.19
CA ASN A 459 5.87 13.93 -3.36
C ASN A 459 6.61 12.82 -4.12
N THR A 460 7.17 11.88 -3.38
CA THR A 460 7.87 10.70 -3.89
C THR A 460 6.95 9.47 -3.96
N THR A 461 5.70 9.59 -3.54
CA THR A 461 4.77 8.47 -3.39
C THR A 461 3.82 8.33 -4.56
N LEU A 462 3.17 9.43 -5.00
CA LEU A 462 2.04 9.37 -5.91
C LEU A 462 2.44 9.51 -7.39
N TRP A 463 1.63 8.87 -8.26
CA TRP A 463 1.65 9.06 -9.70
C TRP A 463 0.77 10.27 -10.10
N PRO A 464 1.32 11.32 -10.75
CA PRO A 464 0.60 12.58 -11.01
C PRO A 464 -0.18 12.62 -12.33
N SER A 465 -0.66 11.49 -12.80
CA SER A 465 -1.38 11.44 -14.09
C SER A 465 -2.37 10.27 -14.14
N PHE A 466 -3.05 10.11 -15.25
CA PHE A 466 -3.92 8.97 -15.49
C PHE A 466 -3.18 7.64 -15.39
N THR A 467 -3.82 6.62 -14.84
CA THR A 467 -3.19 5.30 -14.69
C THR A 467 -3.00 4.60 -16.03
N TRP A 468 -3.86 4.83 -17.03
CA TRP A 468 -3.66 4.30 -18.38
C TRP A 468 -2.37 4.82 -19.04
N ARG A 469 -1.93 6.06 -18.73
CA ARG A 469 -0.62 6.56 -19.20
C ARG A 469 0.53 5.80 -18.56
N PHE A 470 0.43 5.47 -17.28
CA PHE A 470 1.42 4.62 -16.63
C PHE A 470 1.48 3.24 -17.30
N ARG A 471 0.32 2.64 -17.57
CA ARG A 471 0.24 1.36 -18.32
C ARG A 471 0.82 1.46 -19.73
N GLN A 472 0.70 2.58 -20.41
CA GLN A 472 1.37 2.79 -21.70
C GLN A 472 2.89 2.81 -21.58
N LEU A 473 3.43 3.51 -20.56
CA LEU A 473 4.87 3.58 -20.30
C LEU A 473 5.46 2.23 -19.91
N THR A 474 4.69 1.41 -19.19
CA THR A 474 5.09 0.09 -18.71
C THR A 474 4.67 -1.06 -19.65
N ARG A 475 4.15 -0.76 -20.83
CA ARG A 475 3.64 -1.78 -21.75
C ARG A 475 4.75 -2.65 -22.35
N ARG A 476 5.94 -2.07 -22.55
CA ARG A 476 7.10 -2.76 -23.13
C ARG A 476 8.35 -2.36 -22.35
N PHE A 477 9.21 -3.35 -22.19
CA PHE A 477 10.56 -3.12 -21.72
C PHE A 477 11.39 -2.46 -22.81
N ASP A 478 12.08 -1.36 -22.48
CA ASP A 478 12.97 -0.66 -23.40
C ASP A 478 14.43 -0.93 -23.00
N PRO A 479 15.14 -1.85 -23.67
CA PRO A 479 16.53 -2.17 -23.34
C PRO A 479 17.47 -0.97 -23.47
N THR A 480 17.12 0.06 -24.25
CA THR A 480 17.98 1.24 -24.43
C THR A 480 18.04 2.11 -23.17
N SER A 481 17.10 1.94 -22.28
CA SER A 481 17.10 2.58 -20.95
C SER A 481 17.97 1.84 -19.91
N TYR A 482 18.59 0.72 -20.29
CA TYR A 482 19.36 -0.14 -19.41
C TYR A 482 20.78 -0.42 -19.94
N ASP A 483 21.70 -0.63 -19.04
CA ASP A 483 22.95 -1.31 -19.31
C ASP A 483 22.68 -2.81 -19.24
N VAL A 484 23.03 -3.52 -20.31
CA VAL A 484 22.75 -4.95 -20.44
C VAL A 484 24.07 -5.74 -20.49
N THR A 485 24.10 -6.89 -19.80
CA THR A 485 25.23 -7.81 -19.86
C THR A 485 24.76 -9.14 -20.42
N PRO A 486 25.38 -9.64 -21.48
CA PRO A 486 25.03 -10.96 -22.03
C PRO A 486 25.30 -12.10 -21.03
N ALA A 487 24.54 -13.17 -21.15
CA ALA A 487 24.84 -14.42 -20.45
C ALA A 487 26.18 -14.97 -20.94
N ARG A 488 27.02 -15.39 -19.99
CA ARG A 488 28.24 -16.13 -20.37
C ARG A 488 27.80 -17.42 -21.07
N PRO A 489 28.44 -17.81 -22.21
CA PRO A 489 28.17 -19.11 -22.79
C PRO A 489 28.40 -20.17 -21.71
N ARG A 490 27.41 -21.01 -21.45
CA ARG A 490 27.65 -22.23 -20.67
C ARG A 490 28.69 -23.06 -21.46
N LEU A 491 29.90 -23.17 -20.89
CA LEU A 491 30.85 -24.16 -21.37
C LEU A 491 30.16 -25.53 -21.22
N VAL A 492 29.68 -26.06 -22.33
CA VAL A 492 29.21 -27.43 -22.37
C VAL A 492 30.46 -28.26 -22.11
N ASP A 493 30.54 -28.86 -20.95
CA ASP A 493 31.59 -29.82 -20.62
C ASP A 493 31.49 -30.97 -21.59
N ARG A 494 32.35 -30.97 -22.64
CA ARG A 494 32.44 -32.00 -23.65
C ARG A 494 33.23 -33.23 -23.18
N SER A 495 33.46 -33.35 -21.87
CA SER A 495 34.22 -34.45 -21.27
C SER A 495 33.37 -35.69 -20.93
N ALA A 496 32.10 -35.75 -21.38
CA ALA A 496 31.23 -36.90 -21.23
C ALA A 496 30.80 -37.43 -22.63
N VAL A 497 31.74 -37.90 -23.40
CA VAL A 497 31.52 -38.83 -24.54
C VAL A 497 32.48 -40.04 -24.36
#